data_4c786fab1fec9b5b18a65c76b5adf32f
#
_entry.id   4c786fab1fec9b5b18a65c76b5adf32f
#
_cell.length_a   1.000
_cell.length_b   1.000
_cell.length_c   1.000
_cell.angle_alpha   90.00
_cell.angle_beta   90.00
_cell.angle_gamma   90.00
#
_symmetry.space_group_name_H-M   'P 1'
#
loop_
_entity.id
_entity.type
_entity.pdbx_description
1 polymer ?
#
loop_
_entity_poly.entity_id
_entity_poly.type
_entity_poly.pdbx_seq_one_letter_code
_entity_poly.pdbx_strand_id
1 'polypeptide(L)'
;MRKLSIALASLVAMLVVTSAQARDQIKIVGSSTVFPYATIVAERFGSSGKFKTPVIESTGTGGGAKLFCAGVGTEHPDVTNASRAMKAKEYALCQKNGVEEIVEITVGNDGITLAYSKDAKPVNFTKKHLWAALAKEVAKDGALVPNPYKNWSDIDSSLP
;
A
#
# COMPACT_ATOMS: atom_id res chain seq x y z
N MET A 1 5.22 -62.18 -6.72
CA MET A 1 4.22 -61.13 -6.83
C MET A 1 4.41 -59.99 -5.78
N ARG A 2 4.64 -60.27 -4.50
CA ARG A 2 4.87 -59.24 -3.45
C ARG A 2 6.08 -58.31 -3.69
N LYS A 3 7.19 -58.82 -4.26
CA LYS A 3 8.40 -58.00 -4.51
C LYS A 3 8.23 -57.00 -5.68
N LEU A 4 7.38 -57.33 -6.65
CA LEU A 4 7.07 -56.48 -7.79
C LEU A 4 6.15 -55.30 -7.39
N SER A 5 5.21 -55.56 -6.46
CA SER A 5 4.29 -54.52 -5.93
C SER A 5 5.03 -53.46 -5.09
N ILE A 6 6.08 -53.84 -4.33
CA ILE A 6 6.87 -52.95 -3.53
C ILE A 6 7.73 -52.02 -4.42
N ALA A 7 8.30 -52.55 -5.50
CA ALA A 7 9.09 -51.77 -6.45
C ALA A 7 8.23 -50.75 -7.21
N LEU A 8 6.98 -51.07 -7.54
CA LEU A 8 6.04 -50.17 -8.21
C LEU A 8 5.56 -49.04 -7.27
N ALA A 9 5.33 -49.33 -5.99
CA ALA A 9 4.97 -48.32 -4.98
C ALA A 9 6.11 -47.32 -4.70
N SER A 10 7.37 -47.79 -4.72
CA SER A 10 8.52 -46.91 -4.56
C SER A 10 8.75 -45.98 -5.77
N LEU A 11 8.43 -46.41 -6.97
CA LEU A 11 8.56 -45.63 -8.20
C LEU A 11 7.49 -44.52 -8.27
N VAL A 12 6.27 -44.78 -7.77
CA VAL A 12 5.19 -43.78 -7.74
C VAL A 12 5.45 -42.70 -6.67
N ALA A 13 6.09 -43.05 -5.55
CA ALA A 13 6.47 -42.10 -4.50
C ALA A 13 7.55 -41.11 -4.94
N MET A 14 8.39 -41.43 -5.92
CA MET A 14 9.40 -40.51 -6.46
C MET A 14 8.88 -39.47 -7.46
N LEU A 15 7.64 -39.61 -7.94
CA LEU A 15 7.05 -38.70 -8.94
C LEU A 15 6.32 -37.49 -8.36
N VAL A 16 6.21 -37.38 -7.03
CA VAL A 16 5.58 -36.23 -6.35
C VAL A 16 6.63 -35.29 -5.76
N VAL A 17 7.72 -35.06 -6.46
CA VAL A 17 8.55 -33.87 -6.19
C VAL A 17 7.91 -32.72 -6.96
N THR A 18 6.85 -32.13 -6.38
CA THR A 18 6.40 -30.83 -6.81
C THR A 18 7.58 -29.87 -6.56
N SER A 19 8.32 -29.56 -7.61
CA SER A 19 9.29 -28.47 -7.57
C SER A 19 8.53 -27.24 -7.08
N ALA A 20 8.84 -26.79 -5.87
CA ALA A 20 8.43 -25.47 -5.42
C ALA A 20 9.04 -24.47 -6.42
N GLN A 21 8.25 -24.03 -7.40
CA GLN A 21 8.69 -23.00 -8.34
C GLN A 21 8.75 -21.70 -7.55
N ALA A 22 9.93 -21.38 -7.07
CA ALA A 22 10.20 -20.05 -6.57
C ALA A 22 10.11 -19.07 -7.74
N ARG A 23 9.34 -18.00 -7.58
CA ARG A 23 9.35 -16.90 -8.55
C ARG A 23 10.72 -16.21 -8.51
N ASP A 24 11.33 -16.02 -9.66
CA ASP A 24 12.65 -15.40 -9.81
C ASP A 24 12.59 -13.87 -9.98
N GLN A 25 11.39 -13.29 -9.88
CA GLN A 25 11.14 -11.86 -10.06
C GLN A 25 10.20 -11.34 -8.96
N ILE A 26 10.63 -10.32 -8.24
CA ILE A 26 9.86 -9.70 -7.16
C ILE A 26 8.67 -8.94 -7.76
N LYS A 27 7.48 -9.16 -7.20
CA LYS A 27 6.25 -8.44 -7.55
C LYS A 27 5.87 -7.48 -6.42
N ILE A 28 5.75 -6.19 -6.74
CA ILE A 28 5.47 -5.11 -5.81
C ILE A 28 4.17 -4.43 -6.27
N VAL A 29 3.25 -4.20 -5.33
CA VAL A 29 1.99 -3.48 -5.60
C VAL A 29 1.82 -2.34 -4.59
N GLY A 30 0.91 -1.41 -4.83
CA GLY A 30 0.48 -0.49 -3.78
C GLY A 30 0.50 0.98 -4.13
N SER A 31 0.98 1.79 -3.21
CA SER A 31 0.87 3.24 -3.19
C SER A 31 1.34 3.94 -4.47
N SER A 32 0.46 4.76 -5.04
CA SER A 32 0.81 5.63 -6.17
C SER A 32 1.81 6.74 -5.78
N THR A 33 1.82 7.18 -4.53
CA THR A 33 2.79 8.14 -3.99
C THR A 33 4.20 7.55 -3.98
N VAL A 34 4.34 6.28 -3.60
CA VAL A 34 5.64 5.59 -3.51
C VAL A 34 6.09 5.06 -4.87
N PHE A 35 5.16 4.83 -5.80
CA PHE A 35 5.40 4.19 -7.09
C PHE A 35 6.60 4.78 -7.86
N PRO A 36 6.73 6.11 -8.09
CA PRO A 36 7.85 6.66 -8.86
C PRO A 36 9.21 6.39 -8.21
N TYR A 37 9.29 6.45 -6.89
CA TYR A 37 10.53 6.17 -6.15
C TYR A 37 10.88 4.68 -6.19
N ALA A 38 9.90 3.82 -5.96
CA ALA A 38 10.07 2.38 -6.02
C ALA A 38 10.51 1.91 -7.42
N THR A 39 10.00 2.54 -8.49
CA THR A 39 10.39 2.25 -9.87
C THR A 39 11.89 2.52 -10.09
N ILE A 40 12.39 3.68 -9.66
CA ILE A 40 13.83 4.00 -9.76
C ILE A 40 14.69 2.99 -9.00
N VAL A 41 14.26 2.59 -7.80
CA VAL A 41 14.98 1.60 -6.99
C VAL A 41 14.97 0.23 -7.69
N ALA A 42 13.84 -0.20 -8.23
CA ALA A 42 13.71 -1.47 -8.94
C ALA A 42 14.60 -1.52 -10.20
N GLU A 43 14.62 -0.45 -10.98
CA GLU A 43 15.48 -0.34 -12.16
C GLU A 43 16.96 -0.42 -11.79
N ARG A 44 17.39 0.28 -10.75
CA ARG A 44 18.76 0.21 -10.24
C ARG A 44 19.11 -1.17 -9.70
N PHE A 45 18.18 -1.81 -9.02
CA PHE A 45 18.36 -3.18 -8.51
C PHE A 45 18.56 -4.18 -9.67
N GLY A 46 17.69 -4.11 -10.68
CA GLY A 46 17.81 -4.99 -11.87
C GLY A 46 19.06 -4.72 -12.71
N SER A 47 19.47 -3.43 -12.83
CA SER A 47 20.67 -3.06 -13.59
C SER A 47 21.98 -3.59 -12.97
N SER A 48 21.96 -4.06 -11.72
CA SER A 48 23.08 -4.74 -11.10
C SER A 48 23.45 -6.07 -11.80
N GLY A 49 22.58 -6.60 -12.63
CA GLY A 49 22.75 -7.83 -13.42
C GLY A 49 22.68 -9.13 -12.59
N LYS A 50 22.48 -9.05 -11.27
CA LYS A 50 22.38 -10.23 -10.40
C LYS A 50 20.95 -10.78 -10.30
N PHE A 51 19.94 -9.93 -10.46
CA PHE A 51 18.54 -10.27 -10.29
C PHE A 51 17.70 -9.62 -11.37
N LYS A 52 16.53 -10.20 -11.67
CA LYS A 52 15.54 -9.57 -12.55
C LYS A 52 15.01 -8.28 -11.93
N THR A 53 14.76 -7.29 -12.77
CA THR A 53 14.10 -6.04 -12.33
C THR A 53 12.75 -6.35 -11.72
N PRO A 54 12.46 -5.91 -10.48
CA PRO A 54 11.14 -6.08 -9.88
C PRO A 54 10.02 -5.47 -10.72
N VAL A 55 8.86 -6.11 -10.77
CA VAL A 55 7.65 -5.56 -11.38
C VAL A 55 6.89 -4.75 -10.33
N ILE A 56 6.52 -3.51 -10.68
CA ILE A 56 5.80 -2.63 -9.76
C ILE A 56 4.48 -2.18 -10.39
N GLU A 57 3.39 -2.34 -9.65
CA GLU A 57 2.04 -1.93 -10.05
C GLU A 57 1.48 -0.88 -9.08
N SER A 58 1.00 0.25 -9.63
CA SER A 58 0.35 1.31 -8.86
C SER A 58 -1.13 0.98 -8.65
N THR A 59 -1.47 0.41 -7.51
CA THR A 59 -2.84 0.00 -7.16
C THR A 59 -3.46 0.85 -6.04
N GLY A 60 -2.71 1.86 -5.55
CA GLY A 60 -3.01 2.59 -4.33
C GLY A 60 -2.74 1.76 -3.07
N THR A 61 -2.49 2.42 -1.92
CA THR A 61 -2.14 1.73 -0.66
C THR A 61 -3.17 0.69 -0.24
N GLY A 62 -4.46 1.01 -0.32
CA GLY A 62 -5.52 0.07 0.09
C GLY A 62 -5.70 -1.10 -0.88
N GLY A 63 -5.55 -0.85 -2.19
CA GLY A 63 -5.57 -1.88 -3.23
C GLY A 63 -4.39 -2.84 -3.08
N GLY A 64 -3.18 -2.29 -2.89
CA GLY A 64 -1.98 -3.07 -2.67
C GLY A 64 -2.06 -3.95 -1.42
N ALA A 65 -2.49 -3.37 -0.29
CA ALA A 65 -2.69 -4.13 0.95
C ALA A 65 -3.68 -5.30 0.76
N LYS A 66 -4.77 -5.08 0.02
CA LYS A 66 -5.75 -6.14 -0.29
C LYS A 66 -5.13 -7.27 -1.12
N LEU A 67 -4.35 -6.94 -2.14
CA LEU A 67 -3.67 -7.93 -3.00
C LEU A 67 -2.59 -8.68 -2.23
N PHE A 68 -1.78 -7.99 -1.45
CA PHE A 68 -0.74 -8.56 -0.59
C PHE A 68 -1.31 -9.50 0.46
N CYS A 69 -2.41 -9.09 1.13
CA CYS A 69 -3.10 -9.90 2.13
C CYS A 69 -4.04 -10.96 1.53
N ALA A 70 -4.05 -11.19 0.21
CA ALA A 70 -4.90 -12.23 -0.39
C ALA A 70 -4.37 -13.65 -0.16
N GLY A 71 -3.07 -13.80 0.12
CA GLY A 71 -2.45 -15.10 0.42
C GLY A 71 -0.94 -15.06 0.25
N VAL A 72 -0.32 -16.21 0.41
CA VAL A 72 1.11 -16.46 0.18
C VAL A 72 1.33 -17.30 -1.08
N GLY A 73 2.49 -17.19 -1.68
CA GLY A 73 2.87 -17.97 -2.87
C GLY A 73 3.02 -17.11 -4.13
N THR A 74 3.37 -17.75 -5.24
CA THR A 74 3.77 -17.09 -6.49
C THR A 74 2.66 -16.28 -7.15
N GLU A 75 1.41 -16.54 -6.83
CA GLU A 75 0.24 -15.82 -7.35
C GLU A 75 0.02 -14.46 -6.67
N HIS A 76 0.62 -14.26 -5.49
CA HIS A 76 0.45 -13.06 -4.68
C HIS A 76 1.69 -12.16 -4.74
N PRO A 77 1.55 -10.85 -4.49
CA PRO A 77 2.71 -9.93 -4.42
C PRO A 77 3.64 -10.26 -3.24
N ASP A 78 4.93 -10.03 -3.42
CA ASP A 78 5.93 -10.20 -2.37
C ASP A 78 6.01 -8.97 -1.45
N VAL A 79 5.69 -7.79 -2.00
CA VAL A 79 5.79 -6.51 -1.29
C VAL A 79 4.58 -5.64 -1.60
N THR A 80 4.12 -4.90 -0.62
CA THR A 80 3.17 -3.80 -0.84
C THR A 80 3.77 -2.47 -0.40
N ASN A 81 3.76 -1.49 -1.29
CA ASN A 81 4.11 -0.12 -0.98
C ASN A 81 2.94 0.61 -0.33
N ALA A 82 3.21 1.40 0.69
CA ALA A 82 2.19 2.13 1.42
C ALA A 82 2.62 3.58 1.70
N SER A 83 1.68 4.52 1.62
CA SER A 83 1.86 5.92 2.04
C SER A 83 1.36 6.19 3.48
N ARG A 84 1.00 5.12 4.19
CA ARG A 84 0.57 5.12 5.59
C ARG A 84 0.80 3.75 6.20
N ALA A 85 0.81 3.65 7.51
CA ALA A 85 0.81 2.38 8.22
C ALA A 85 -0.40 1.49 7.83
N MET A 86 -0.22 0.18 7.92
CA MET A 86 -1.27 -0.80 7.70
C MET A 86 -2.40 -0.62 8.72
N LYS A 87 -3.65 -0.64 8.26
CA LYS A 87 -4.81 -0.55 9.15
C LYS A 87 -5.09 -1.89 9.82
N ALA A 88 -5.65 -1.87 11.03
CA ALA A 88 -5.99 -3.08 11.77
C ALA A 88 -6.83 -4.09 10.95
N LYS A 89 -7.79 -3.60 10.16
CA LYS A 89 -8.61 -4.46 9.28
C LYS A 89 -7.81 -5.08 8.11
N GLU A 90 -6.79 -4.41 7.62
CA GLU A 90 -5.90 -4.93 6.57
C GLU A 90 -4.99 -6.02 7.16
N TYR A 91 -4.45 -5.76 8.36
CA TYR A 91 -3.70 -6.77 9.09
C TYR A 91 -4.52 -8.02 9.40
N ALA A 92 -5.76 -7.86 9.87
CA ALA A 92 -6.67 -8.98 10.13
C ALA A 92 -6.98 -9.80 8.84
N LEU A 93 -7.07 -9.13 7.68
CA LEU A 93 -7.23 -9.81 6.39
C LEU A 93 -6.00 -10.65 6.04
N CYS A 94 -4.79 -10.11 6.25
CA CYS A 94 -3.54 -10.83 6.08
C CYS A 94 -3.51 -12.10 6.92
N GLN A 95 -3.76 -11.98 8.22
CA GLN A 95 -3.76 -13.11 9.16
C GLN A 95 -4.77 -14.20 8.74
N LYS A 96 -5.98 -13.78 8.38
CA LYS A 96 -7.03 -14.70 7.90
C LYS A 96 -6.60 -15.53 6.69
N ASN A 97 -5.76 -14.97 5.82
CA ASN A 97 -5.31 -15.58 4.58
C ASN A 97 -3.90 -16.20 4.68
N GLY A 98 -3.38 -16.40 5.89
CA GLY A 98 -2.09 -17.06 6.14
C GLY A 98 -0.86 -16.19 5.91
N VAL A 99 -1.02 -14.87 5.74
CA VAL A 99 0.09 -13.90 5.72
C VAL A 99 0.34 -13.46 7.17
N GLU A 100 1.13 -14.24 7.90
CA GLU A 100 1.25 -14.11 9.36
C GLU A 100 2.36 -13.13 9.78
N GLU A 101 3.50 -13.17 9.10
CA GLU A 101 4.65 -12.31 9.41
C GLU A 101 4.73 -11.16 8.39
N ILE A 102 4.48 -9.94 8.87
CA ILE A 102 4.54 -8.73 8.07
C ILE A 102 5.62 -7.82 8.64
N VAL A 103 6.62 -7.52 7.82
CA VAL A 103 7.68 -6.57 8.17
C VAL A 103 7.37 -5.23 7.52
N GLU A 104 7.22 -4.18 8.33
CA GLU A 104 7.05 -2.80 7.86
C GLU A 104 8.39 -2.06 7.93
N ILE A 105 8.82 -1.50 6.81
CA ILE A 105 10.07 -0.73 6.71
C ILE A 105 9.70 0.69 6.29
N THR A 106 9.96 1.66 7.16
CA THR A 106 9.79 3.08 6.85
C THR A 106 10.97 3.55 5.99
N VAL A 107 10.68 3.96 4.75
CA VAL A 107 11.70 4.39 3.77
C VAL A 107 11.79 5.92 3.64
N GLY A 108 10.81 6.66 4.18
CA GLY A 108 10.79 8.11 4.14
C GLY A 108 9.49 8.69 4.68
N ASN A 109 9.43 10.02 4.71
CA ASN A 109 8.22 10.76 5.07
C ASN A 109 7.75 11.57 3.86
N ASP A 110 6.44 11.59 3.64
CA ASP A 110 5.78 12.44 2.66
C ASP A 110 5.07 13.60 3.35
N GLY A 111 5.08 14.77 2.73
CA GLY A 111 4.46 15.99 3.24
C GLY A 111 3.32 16.44 2.35
N ILE A 112 2.14 16.66 2.94
CA ILE A 112 1.02 17.30 2.23
C ILE A 112 1.28 18.81 2.23
N THR A 113 1.24 19.42 1.04
CA THR A 113 1.36 20.86 0.86
C THR A 113 0.06 21.44 0.28
N LEU A 114 -0.21 22.68 0.63
CA LEU A 114 -1.27 23.47 0.03
C LEU A 114 -0.61 24.39 -1.03
N ALA A 115 -1.01 24.19 -2.27
CA ALA A 115 -0.55 25.01 -3.38
C ALA A 115 -1.65 25.97 -3.84
N TYR A 116 -1.27 27.19 -4.14
CA TYR A 116 -2.14 28.21 -4.73
C TYR A 116 -1.37 28.99 -5.82
N SER A 117 -2.09 29.75 -6.65
CA SER A 117 -1.45 30.55 -7.69
C SER A 117 -0.41 31.50 -7.11
N LYS A 118 0.73 31.65 -7.77
CA LYS A 118 1.76 32.63 -7.41
C LYS A 118 1.25 34.09 -7.45
N ASP A 119 0.16 34.34 -8.18
CA ASP A 119 -0.47 35.66 -8.32
C ASP A 119 -1.54 35.90 -7.23
N ALA A 120 -1.88 34.89 -6.42
CA ALA A 120 -2.79 35.02 -5.30
C ALA A 120 -2.10 35.65 -4.09
N LYS A 121 -2.88 36.32 -3.24
CA LYS A 121 -2.35 36.84 -1.97
C LYS A 121 -1.86 35.67 -1.09
N PRO A 122 -0.68 35.79 -0.46
CA PRO A 122 -0.21 34.80 0.49
C PRO A 122 -1.21 34.57 1.62
N VAL A 123 -1.47 33.31 1.94
CA VAL A 123 -2.41 32.91 2.99
C VAL A 123 -1.73 31.96 3.96
N ASN A 124 -1.84 32.26 5.26
CA ASN A 124 -1.38 31.37 6.32
C ASN A 124 -2.54 30.57 6.88
N PHE A 125 -2.69 29.35 6.38
CA PHE A 125 -3.70 28.42 6.90
C PHE A 125 -3.24 27.77 8.20
N THR A 126 -4.10 27.77 9.19
CA THR A 126 -3.97 26.94 10.37
C THR A 126 -4.61 25.57 10.14
N LYS A 127 -4.25 24.56 10.95
CA LYS A 127 -4.94 23.26 10.94
C LYS A 127 -6.43 23.40 11.21
N LYS A 128 -6.83 24.38 12.04
CA LYS A 128 -8.24 24.68 12.36
C LYS A 128 -8.99 25.18 11.12
N HIS A 129 -8.38 26.09 10.33
CA HIS A 129 -9.00 26.56 9.07
C HIS A 129 -9.20 25.40 8.09
N LEU A 130 -8.21 24.54 7.91
CA LEU A 130 -8.30 23.39 7.02
C LEU A 130 -9.35 22.39 7.49
N TRP A 131 -9.40 22.13 8.80
CA TRP A 131 -10.44 21.26 9.35
C TRP A 131 -11.84 21.86 9.13
N ALA A 132 -12.03 23.14 9.41
CA ALA A 132 -13.32 23.80 9.21
C ALA A 132 -13.77 23.79 7.74
N ALA A 133 -12.82 23.91 6.79
CA ALA A 133 -13.14 23.87 5.35
C ALA A 133 -13.51 22.46 4.85
N LEU A 134 -12.90 21.41 5.40
CA LEU A 134 -12.99 20.04 4.88
C LEU A 134 -13.94 19.12 5.68
N ALA A 135 -14.30 19.51 6.90
CA ALA A 135 -15.16 18.71 7.76
C ALA A 135 -16.59 18.64 7.21
N LYS A 136 -17.19 17.44 7.25
CA LYS A 136 -18.62 17.25 6.90
C LYS A 136 -19.53 17.99 7.88
N GLU A 137 -19.16 18.01 9.14
CA GLU A 137 -19.88 18.65 10.23
C GLU A 137 -18.93 19.49 11.09
N VAL A 138 -19.37 20.60 11.59
CA VAL A 138 -18.62 21.52 12.44
C VAL A 138 -19.33 21.76 13.76
N ALA A 139 -18.58 22.04 14.81
CA ALA A 139 -19.16 22.40 16.11
C ALA A 139 -19.73 23.83 16.06
N LYS A 140 -21.01 23.98 16.37
CA LYS A 140 -21.70 25.26 16.53
C LYS A 140 -22.62 25.16 17.72
N ASP A 141 -22.50 26.10 18.65
CA ASP A 141 -23.35 26.21 19.86
C ASP A 141 -23.44 24.90 20.68
N GLY A 142 -22.32 24.16 20.75
CA GLY A 142 -22.21 22.90 21.50
C GLY A 142 -22.76 21.66 20.78
N ALA A 143 -23.25 21.79 19.56
CA ALA A 143 -23.73 20.69 18.72
C ALA A 143 -22.90 20.55 17.45
N LEU A 144 -22.88 19.33 16.87
CA LEU A 144 -22.39 19.13 15.51
C LEU A 144 -23.49 19.45 14.52
N VAL A 145 -23.20 20.36 13.57
CA VAL A 145 -24.11 20.74 12.50
C VAL A 145 -23.45 20.52 11.15
N PRO A 146 -24.23 20.27 10.09
CA PRO A 146 -23.67 20.24 8.73
C PRO A 146 -22.85 21.48 8.44
N ASN A 147 -21.69 21.29 7.79
CA ASN A 147 -20.75 22.38 7.55
C ASN A 147 -21.40 23.51 6.72
N PRO A 148 -21.57 24.71 7.28
CA PRO A 148 -22.22 25.83 6.58
C PRO A 148 -21.26 26.65 5.72
N TYR A 149 -19.93 26.48 5.90
CA TYR A 149 -18.92 27.31 5.27
C TYR A 149 -18.83 27.04 3.78
N LYS A 150 -18.83 28.09 2.97
CA LYS A 150 -18.72 28.04 1.50
C LYS A 150 -17.47 28.74 0.98
N ASN A 151 -17.00 29.76 1.71
CA ASN A 151 -15.81 30.53 1.40
C ASN A 151 -14.85 30.52 2.58
N TRP A 152 -13.60 30.82 2.33
CA TRP A 152 -12.59 30.93 3.38
C TRP A 152 -12.94 32.04 4.39
N SER A 153 -13.48 33.14 3.91
CA SER A 153 -13.94 34.27 4.75
C SER A 153 -15.11 33.91 5.69
N ASP A 154 -15.88 32.84 5.41
CA ASP A 154 -16.90 32.36 6.32
C ASP A 154 -16.28 31.66 7.55
N ILE A 155 -15.07 31.14 7.43
CA ILE A 155 -14.30 30.47 8.48
C ILE A 155 -13.54 31.50 9.32
N ASP A 156 -12.89 32.43 8.66
CA ASP A 156 -12.13 33.51 9.27
C ASP A 156 -12.11 34.72 8.29
N SER A 157 -12.57 35.88 8.75
CA SER A 157 -12.69 37.09 7.94
C SER A 157 -11.35 37.63 7.43
N SER A 158 -10.21 37.16 7.97
CA SER A 158 -8.86 37.50 7.48
C SER A 158 -8.45 36.65 6.25
N LEU A 159 -9.18 35.58 5.94
CA LEU A 159 -8.95 34.74 4.79
C LEU A 159 -9.68 35.29 3.55
N PRO A 160 -9.20 35.00 2.33
CA PRO A 160 -9.78 35.49 1.08
C PRO A 160 -11.18 34.94 0.80
#